data_bfa6f6b3460891ef5352a189c88a99b9
#
_entry.id   bfa6f6b3460891ef5352a189c88a99b9
#
_cell.length_a   1.000
_cell.length_b   1.000
_cell.length_c   1.000
_cell.angle_alpha   90.00
_cell.angle_beta   90.00
_cell.angle_gamma   90.00
#
_symmetry.space_group_name_H-M   'P 1'
#
loop_
_entity.id
_entity.type
_entity.pdbx_description
1 polymer ?
#
loop_
_entity_poly.entity_id
_entity_poly.type
_entity_poly.pdbx_seq_one_letter_code
_entity_poly.pdbx_strand_id
1 'polypeptide(L)'
;SPEEGVIAIPISALTEEQGLYYIYVQLCEEEYEKRGVTLGRRDGERVEIQHGLHGGERVVTQGAYQVKLASVTTAIPHGHSH
;
A
#
# COMPACT_ATOMS: atom_id res chain seq x y z
N SER A 1 -20.88 -0.83 11.00
CA SER A 1 -20.16 -2.07 11.16
C SER A 1 -18.82 -1.82 11.84
N PRO A 2 -18.46 -2.67 12.76
CA PRO A 2 -17.17 -2.46 13.42
C PRO A 2 -16.00 -2.59 12.45
N GLU A 3 -16.23 -3.22 11.33
CA GLU A 3 -15.14 -3.33 10.36
C GLU A 3 -15.09 -2.18 9.39
N GLU A 4 -15.93 -1.19 9.59
CA GLU A 4 -15.84 -0.04 8.72
C GLU A 4 -14.47 0.58 8.85
N GLY A 5 -13.88 0.87 7.74
CA GLY A 5 -12.55 1.43 7.73
C GLY A 5 -11.45 0.41 7.70
N VAL A 6 -11.79 -0.86 7.88
CA VAL A 6 -10.78 -1.90 7.81
C VAL A 6 -10.70 -2.38 6.37
N ILE A 7 -9.52 -2.28 5.81
CA ILE A 7 -9.29 -2.69 4.43
C ILE A 7 -8.29 -3.83 4.45
N ALA A 8 -8.62 -4.92 3.78
CA ALA A 8 -7.74 -6.06 3.67
C ALA A 8 -7.31 -6.21 2.23
N ILE A 9 -6.03 -6.45 2.04
CA ILE A 9 -5.47 -6.61 0.70
C ILE A 9 -4.72 -7.92 0.63
N PRO A 10 -4.51 -8.44 -0.58
CA PRO A 10 -3.68 -9.63 -0.71
C PRO A 10 -2.26 -9.34 -0.29
N ILE A 11 -1.63 -10.31 0.33
CA ILE A 11 -0.24 -10.15 0.74
C ILE A 11 0.66 -9.88 -0.45
N SER A 12 0.29 -10.39 -1.61
CA SER A 12 1.09 -10.18 -2.82
C SER A 12 1.17 -8.70 -3.22
N ALA A 13 0.32 -7.85 -2.64
CA ALA A 13 0.39 -6.43 -2.94
C ALA A 13 1.43 -5.71 -2.09
N LEU A 14 2.00 -6.37 -1.10
CA LEU A 14 2.95 -5.72 -0.21
C LEU A 14 4.36 -5.83 -0.75
N THR A 15 5.14 -4.80 -0.52
CA THR A 15 6.58 -4.89 -0.64
C THR A 15 7.19 -4.47 0.69
N GLU A 16 8.36 -4.98 0.96
CA GLU A 16 9.02 -4.69 2.22
C GLU A 16 10.40 -4.11 1.94
N GLU A 17 10.75 -3.06 2.67
CA GLU A 17 12.07 -2.47 2.57
C GLU A 17 12.51 -2.09 3.97
N GLN A 18 13.56 -2.75 4.42
CA GLN A 18 14.17 -2.43 5.71
C GLN A 18 13.18 -2.49 6.87
N GLY A 19 12.31 -3.49 6.83
CA GLY A 19 11.34 -3.67 7.89
C GLY A 19 10.08 -2.86 7.78
N LEU A 20 9.97 -2.04 6.76
CA LEU A 20 8.78 -1.24 6.53
C LEU A 20 8.02 -1.81 5.35
N TYR A 21 6.70 -1.66 5.40
CA TYR A 21 5.85 -2.23 4.37
C TYR A 21 5.26 -1.12 3.52
N TYR A 22 5.16 -1.40 2.23
CA TYR A 22 4.67 -0.43 1.27
C TYR A 22 3.69 -1.09 0.32
N ILE A 23 2.79 -0.28 -0.20
CA ILE A 23 1.91 -0.68 -1.29
C ILE A 23 2.06 0.35 -2.39
N TYR A 24 1.53 0.01 -3.56
CA TYR A 24 1.50 0.95 -4.67
C TYR A 24 0.04 1.23 -4.99
N VAL A 25 -0.30 2.50 -5.01
CA VAL A 25 -1.64 2.95 -5.31
C VAL A 25 -1.61 3.60 -6.68
N GLN A 26 -2.51 3.16 -7.55
CA GLN A 26 -2.57 3.73 -8.89
C GLN A 26 -3.38 5.01 -8.84
N LEU A 27 -2.74 6.11 -9.20
CA LEU A 27 -3.40 7.41 -9.18
C LEU A 27 -4.10 7.69 -10.49
N CYS A 28 -3.50 7.27 -11.60
CA CYS A 28 -4.12 7.37 -12.91
C CYS A 28 -3.43 6.33 -13.79
N GLU A 29 -3.69 6.40 -15.07
CA GLU A 29 -3.31 5.31 -15.96
C GLU A 29 -1.86 4.92 -15.86
N GLU A 30 -0.99 5.89 -15.74
CA GLU A 30 0.44 5.61 -15.75
C GLU A 30 1.14 6.17 -14.53
N GLU A 31 0.39 6.49 -13.50
CA GLU A 31 0.98 7.12 -12.35
C GLU A 31 0.67 6.32 -11.10
N TYR A 32 1.71 5.98 -10.34
CA TYR A 32 1.58 5.19 -9.13
C TYR A 32 2.24 5.90 -7.98
N GLU A 33 1.71 5.68 -6.80
CA GLU A 33 2.28 6.24 -5.59
C GLU A 33 2.70 5.11 -4.68
N LYS A 34 3.95 5.13 -4.26
CA LYS A 34 4.45 4.20 -3.26
C LYS A 34 4.07 4.74 -1.90
N ARG A 35 3.35 3.96 -1.13
CA ARG A 35 2.81 4.45 0.12
C ARG A 35 3.15 3.50 1.25
N GLY A 36 3.69 4.06 2.35
CA GLY A 36 3.96 3.28 3.53
C GLY A 36 2.68 2.94 4.25
N VAL A 37 2.59 1.74 4.77
CA VAL A 37 1.39 1.28 5.44
C VAL A 37 1.74 0.61 6.74
N THR A 38 0.78 0.61 7.65
CA THR A 38 0.85 -0.12 8.89
C THR A 38 -0.09 -1.30 8.78
N LEU A 39 0.43 -2.48 9.05
CA LEU A 39 -0.33 -3.71 8.90
C LEU A 39 -1.07 -4.05 10.17
N GLY A 40 -2.23 -4.66 10.01
CA GLY A 40 -2.97 -5.18 11.12
C GLY A 40 -2.98 -6.69 11.09
N ARG A 41 -4.17 -7.25 11.28
CA ARG A 41 -4.31 -8.69 11.38
C ARG A 41 -4.08 -9.35 10.03
N ARG A 42 -3.42 -10.47 10.07
CA ARG A 42 -3.20 -11.27 8.89
C ARG A 42 -4.07 -12.49 8.94
N ASP A 43 -4.70 -12.80 7.83
CA ASP A 43 -5.61 -13.92 7.75
C ASP A 43 -5.39 -14.61 6.41
N GLY A 44 -4.65 -15.70 6.43
CA GLY A 44 -4.36 -16.42 5.20
C GLY A 44 -3.52 -15.59 4.26
N GLU A 45 -4.06 -15.32 3.10
CA GLU A 45 -3.34 -14.59 2.07
C GLU A 45 -3.70 -13.11 2.05
N ARG A 46 -4.44 -12.66 3.05
CA ARG A 46 -4.83 -11.26 3.11
C ARG A 46 -4.34 -10.66 4.41
N VAL A 47 -4.15 -9.35 4.39
CA VAL A 47 -3.67 -8.64 5.56
C VAL A 47 -4.43 -7.32 5.65
N GLU A 48 -4.78 -6.95 6.87
CA GLU A 48 -5.46 -5.68 7.10
C GLU A 48 -4.47 -4.54 7.08
N ILE A 49 -4.90 -3.43 6.52
CA ILE A 49 -4.11 -2.21 6.52
C ILE A 49 -4.74 -1.27 7.54
N GLN A 50 -3.98 -0.97 8.59
CA GLN A 50 -4.49 -0.09 9.63
C GLN A 50 -4.36 1.37 9.25
N HIS A 51 -3.26 1.73 8.62
CA HIS A 51 -3.01 3.11 8.24
C HIS A 51 -2.34 3.14 6.89
N GLY A 52 -2.65 4.16 6.12
CA GLY A 52 -1.99 4.39 4.85
C GLY A 52 -2.83 4.10 3.64
N LEU A 53 -4.06 3.62 3.83
CA LEU A 53 -4.91 3.28 2.70
C LEU A 53 -6.32 3.73 3.02
N HIS A 54 -6.98 4.31 2.03
CA HIS A 54 -8.33 4.78 2.17
C HIS A 54 -9.24 4.06 1.20
N GLY A 55 -10.53 4.02 1.52
CA GLY A 55 -11.47 3.37 0.63
C GLY A 55 -11.49 4.02 -0.72
N GLY A 56 -11.71 3.21 -1.74
CA GLY A 56 -11.79 3.70 -3.10
C GLY A 56 -10.47 3.81 -3.82
N GLU A 57 -9.37 3.63 -3.11
CA GLU A 57 -8.06 3.70 -3.78
C GLU A 57 -7.75 2.39 -4.47
N ARG A 58 -7.03 2.49 -5.56
CA ARG A 58 -6.67 1.32 -6.35
C ARG A 58 -5.30 0.83 -5.95
N VAL A 59 -5.26 -0.33 -5.31
CA VAL A 59 -4.00 -0.93 -4.89
C VAL A 59 -3.55 -1.90 -5.95
N VAL A 60 -2.28 -1.84 -6.32
CA VAL A 60 -1.71 -2.79 -7.26
C VAL A 60 -1.53 -4.11 -6.53
N THR A 61 -2.30 -5.11 -6.93
CA THR A 61 -2.26 -6.41 -6.25
C THR A 61 -1.39 -7.42 -6.96
N GLN A 62 -1.09 -7.18 -8.22
CA GLN A 62 -0.17 -8.03 -8.97
C GLN A 62 0.82 -7.13 -9.64
N GLY A 63 2.05 -7.60 -9.74
CA GLY A 63 3.07 -6.82 -10.38
C GLY A 63 3.60 -5.69 -9.53
N ALA A 64 3.39 -5.74 -8.21
CA ALA A 64 3.87 -4.67 -7.35
C ALA A 64 5.37 -4.50 -7.48
N TYR A 65 6.09 -5.60 -7.65
CA TYR A 65 7.53 -5.50 -7.79
C TYR A 65 7.91 -4.76 -9.07
N GLN A 66 7.14 -4.96 -10.13
CA GLN A 66 7.42 -4.26 -11.37
C GLN A 66 7.13 -2.78 -11.26
N VAL A 67 6.09 -2.43 -10.52
CA VAL A 67 5.80 -1.03 -10.27
C VAL A 67 6.94 -0.41 -9.48
N LYS A 68 7.49 -1.18 -8.53
CA LYS A 68 8.59 -0.69 -7.73
C LYS A 68 9.79 -0.31 -8.61
N LEU A 69 9.97 -0.99 -9.73
CA LEU A 69 11.07 -0.69 -10.63
C LEU A 69 10.77 0.44 -11.59
N ALA A 70 9.54 0.89 -11.62
CA ALA A 70 9.15 1.99 -12.49
C ALA A 70 9.28 3.31 -11.74
N SER A 71 9.07 4.36 -12.48
CA SER A 71 9.10 5.69 -11.90
C SER A 71 7.81 5.93 -11.13
N VAL A 72 7.89 6.12 -9.83
CA VAL A 72 6.73 6.35 -9.01
C VAL A 72 6.97 7.50 -8.06
N THR A 73 5.87 8.09 -7.60
CA THR A 73 5.91 9.11 -6.59
C THR A 73 5.85 8.43 -5.24
N THR A 74 6.65 8.90 -4.30
CA THR A 74 6.67 8.33 -2.96
C THR A 74 5.95 9.24 -2.00
N ALA A 75 5.00 8.69 -1.27
CA ALA A 75 4.31 9.41 -0.22
C ALA A 75 4.82 8.92 1.11
N ILE A 76 5.38 9.81 1.90
CA ILE A 76 5.91 9.47 3.19
C ILE A 76 4.96 9.98 4.24
N PRO A 77 4.52 9.11 5.14
CA PRO A 77 3.46 9.51 6.06
C PRO A 77 3.79 10.73 6.87
N HIS A 78 5.06 10.89 7.30
CA HIS A 78 5.36 12.08 8.00
C HIS A 78 6.14 12.89 7.07
N GLY A 79 5.80 13.94 6.87
CA GLY A 79 6.44 14.72 5.97
C GLY A 79 7.76 15.06 6.43
N HIS A 80 8.60 15.47 5.77
CA HIS A 80 9.69 16.03 6.20
C HIS A 80 10.40 16.60 5.12
N SER A 81 10.72 17.40 5.18
CA SER A 81 11.24 17.92 4.29
C SER A 81 12.42 18.27 4.25
N HIS A 82 12.76 18.38 3.99
CA HIS A 82 13.76 18.82 4.05
C HIS A 82 13.98 19.45 3.57
#